data_be5c829778aa760f32cdf941c0454bd9
#
_entry.id   be5c829778aa760f32cdf941c0454bd9
#
_cell.length_a   1.000
_cell.length_b   1.000
_cell.length_c   1.000
_cell.angle_alpha   90.00
_cell.angle_beta   90.00
_cell.angle_gamma   90.00
#
_symmetry.space_group_name_H-M   'P 1'
#
loop_
_entity.id
_entity.type
_entity.pdbx_description
1 polymer ?
#
loop_
_entity_poly.entity_id
_entity_poly.type
_entity_poly.pdbx_seq_one_letter_code
_entity_poly.pdbx_strand_id
1 'polypeptide(L)'
;MEHTLYFLPTGGGMPQAADALLACVSPARRAKIAALRFAGDRENALLAAIAVRLCAAEALGAENRQLRFACTEWGKPYLDGAPDFCFSVAHTDGAVALAVSTSTVGADIERLREAPHGVAERFFTPEEQAYCTGADGRFFVVWRRREGLGKRTGTPLAEIFAASRGGRAAESTATRIFRADAFMLAVASDAAAAFSLCRLNADDLVRNALERLAPLG
;
A
#
# COMPACT_ATOMS: atom_id res chain seq x y z
N MET A 1 -12.13 14.42 3.97
CA MET A 1 -10.83 13.84 3.53
C MET A 1 -11.02 13.33 2.11
N GLU A 2 -10.13 13.69 1.20
CA GLU A 2 -10.14 13.21 -0.19
C GLU A 2 -9.55 11.80 -0.27
N HIS A 3 -10.02 10.98 -1.22
CA HIS A 3 -9.43 9.67 -1.48
C HIS A 3 -8.13 9.85 -2.27
N THR A 4 -7.00 9.54 -1.66
CA THR A 4 -5.68 9.81 -2.26
C THR A 4 -4.85 8.53 -2.33
N LEU A 5 -4.24 8.29 -3.49
CA LEU A 5 -3.19 7.30 -3.67
C LEU A 5 -1.85 8.04 -3.76
N TYR A 6 -1.01 7.84 -2.75
CA TYR A 6 0.34 8.39 -2.74
C TYR A 6 1.32 7.42 -3.38
N PHE A 7 2.20 7.94 -4.23
CA PHE A 7 3.35 7.25 -4.80
C PHE A 7 4.63 7.88 -4.24
N LEU A 8 5.43 7.08 -3.55
CA LEU A 8 6.69 7.50 -2.96
C LEU A 8 7.83 6.67 -3.54
N PRO A 9 8.62 7.21 -4.48
CA PRO A 9 9.87 6.58 -4.90
C PRO A 9 10.89 6.62 -3.76
N THR A 10 11.67 5.54 -3.60
CA THR A 10 12.66 5.36 -2.54
C THR A 10 14.04 5.10 -3.12
N GLY A 11 15.09 5.38 -2.34
CA GLY A 11 16.48 5.35 -2.81
C GLY A 11 17.19 4.00 -2.65
N GLY A 12 16.55 3.01 -2.01
CA GLY A 12 17.15 1.69 -1.74
C GLY A 12 18.07 1.65 -0.50
N GLY A 13 18.09 2.73 0.31
CA GLY A 13 18.90 2.82 1.53
C GLY A 13 18.25 3.67 2.60
N MET A 14 18.58 3.40 3.87
CA MET A 14 18.03 4.15 5.00
C MET A 14 18.40 5.64 4.91
N PRO A 15 17.44 6.57 5.15
CA PRO A 15 17.72 8.01 5.17
C PRO A 15 18.70 8.39 6.29
N GLN A 16 19.42 9.50 6.13
CA GLN A 16 20.37 9.98 7.16
C GLN A 16 19.69 10.21 8.53
N ALA A 17 18.42 10.63 8.53
CA ALA A 17 17.63 10.84 9.75
C ALA A 17 16.93 9.56 10.26
N ALA A 18 17.37 8.36 9.86
CA ALA A 18 16.69 7.10 10.16
C ALA A 18 16.41 6.90 11.65
N ASP A 19 17.37 7.21 12.54
CA ASP A 19 17.19 7.03 13.98
C ASP A 19 16.10 7.96 14.54
N ALA A 20 16.07 9.21 14.10
CA ALA A 20 15.04 10.16 14.51
C ALA A 20 13.65 9.73 13.99
N LEU A 21 13.56 9.24 12.76
CA LEU A 21 12.31 8.70 12.20
C LEU A 21 11.86 7.42 12.90
N LEU A 22 12.80 6.52 13.24
CA LEU A 22 12.52 5.32 14.02
C LEU A 22 11.96 5.67 15.42
N ALA A 23 12.41 6.76 16.03
CA ALA A 23 11.84 7.24 17.29
C ALA A 23 10.36 7.69 17.14
N CYS A 24 9.92 8.07 15.95
CA CYS A 24 8.53 8.47 15.68
C CYS A 24 7.57 7.28 15.47
N VAL A 25 8.06 6.05 15.40
CA VAL A 25 7.22 4.84 15.25
C VAL A 25 7.25 3.98 16.51
N SER A 26 6.23 3.12 16.70
CA SER A 26 6.12 2.28 17.91
C SER A 26 7.30 1.30 18.04
N PRO A 27 7.65 0.87 19.28
CA PRO A 27 8.70 -0.13 19.51
C PRO A 27 8.48 -1.42 18.69
N ALA A 28 7.23 -1.89 18.63
CA ALA A 28 6.86 -3.06 17.82
C ALA A 28 7.12 -2.86 16.32
N ARG A 29 6.86 -1.64 15.79
CA ARG A 29 7.15 -1.32 14.39
C ARG A 29 8.66 -1.21 14.15
N ARG A 30 9.42 -0.60 15.07
CA ARG A 30 10.89 -0.57 15.02
C ARG A 30 11.48 -1.97 14.92
N ALA A 31 11.02 -2.89 15.79
CA ALA A 31 11.49 -4.27 15.77
C ALA A 31 11.18 -4.98 14.44
N LYS A 32 9.98 -4.79 13.88
CA LYS A 32 9.63 -5.33 12.56
C LYS A 32 10.53 -4.78 11.45
N ILE A 33 10.84 -3.49 11.45
CA ILE A 33 11.73 -2.86 10.45
C ILE A 33 13.14 -3.42 10.59
N ALA A 34 13.66 -3.52 11.82
CA ALA A 34 15.00 -4.04 12.09
C ALA A 34 15.17 -5.51 11.67
N ALA A 35 14.11 -6.31 11.72
CA ALA A 35 14.12 -7.71 11.31
C ALA A 35 14.18 -7.91 9.78
N LEU A 36 13.95 -6.88 8.96
CA LEU A 36 14.04 -6.97 7.51
C LEU A 36 15.50 -7.10 7.06
N ARG A 37 15.74 -8.02 6.12
CA ARG A 37 17.09 -8.36 5.67
C ARG A 37 17.75 -7.25 4.85
N PHE A 38 17.01 -6.66 3.90
CA PHE A 38 17.58 -5.72 2.93
C PHE A 38 17.35 -4.26 3.36
N ALA A 39 18.32 -3.40 3.08
CA ALA A 39 18.25 -1.98 3.43
C ALA A 39 17.08 -1.27 2.75
N GLY A 40 16.81 -1.57 1.47
CA GLY A 40 15.67 -1.02 0.74
C GLY A 40 14.32 -1.41 1.34
N ASP A 41 14.18 -2.65 1.83
CA ASP A 41 12.95 -3.07 2.53
C ASP A 41 12.77 -2.32 3.86
N ARG A 42 13.87 -2.08 4.59
CA ARG A 42 13.84 -1.28 5.83
C ARG A 42 13.45 0.17 5.54
N GLU A 43 14.03 0.77 4.49
CA GLU A 43 13.66 2.12 4.04
C GLU A 43 12.18 2.19 3.69
N ASN A 44 11.70 1.31 2.80
CA ASN A 44 10.29 1.24 2.40
C ASN A 44 9.36 1.11 3.60
N ALA A 45 9.68 0.20 4.54
CA ALA A 45 8.87 -0.04 5.73
C ALA A 45 8.85 1.15 6.69
N LEU A 46 9.97 1.87 6.82
CA LEU A 46 10.08 3.08 7.64
C LEU A 46 9.31 4.23 7.01
N LEU A 47 9.61 4.58 5.75
CA LEU A 47 8.98 5.70 5.06
C LEU A 47 7.48 5.50 4.90
N ALA A 48 7.02 4.27 4.65
CA ALA A 48 5.60 3.95 4.67
C ALA A 48 4.94 4.21 6.03
N ALA A 49 5.58 3.80 7.13
CA ALA A 49 5.05 4.03 8.47
C ALA A 49 4.99 5.52 8.82
N ILE A 50 5.98 6.30 8.40
CA ILE A 50 6.03 7.75 8.56
C ILE A 50 4.93 8.43 7.73
N ALA A 51 4.77 8.06 6.46
CA ALA A 51 3.74 8.62 5.59
C ALA A 51 2.32 8.37 6.17
N VAL A 52 2.03 7.16 6.63
CA VAL A 52 0.74 6.85 7.27
C VAL A 52 0.51 7.72 8.51
N ARG A 53 1.53 7.92 9.37
CA ARG A 53 1.41 8.72 10.58
C ARG A 53 1.18 10.21 10.28
N LEU A 54 1.88 10.75 9.29
CA LEU A 54 1.65 12.13 8.85
C LEU A 54 0.24 12.33 8.32
N CYS A 55 -0.23 11.44 7.44
CA CYS A 55 -1.60 11.49 6.92
C CYS A 55 -2.64 11.36 8.04
N ALA A 56 -2.43 10.45 9.01
CA ALA A 56 -3.34 10.26 10.14
C ALA A 56 -3.35 11.48 11.07
N ALA A 57 -2.17 12.01 11.42
CA ALA A 57 -2.05 13.20 12.27
C ALA A 57 -2.76 14.41 11.64
N GLU A 58 -2.59 14.59 10.34
CA GLU A 58 -3.23 15.67 9.60
C GLU A 58 -4.75 15.49 9.50
N ALA A 59 -5.20 14.30 9.10
CA ALA A 59 -6.63 14.02 8.92
C ALA A 59 -7.44 14.13 10.22
N LEU A 60 -6.83 13.79 11.37
CA LEU A 60 -7.50 13.74 12.67
C LEU A 60 -7.18 14.96 13.56
N GLY A 61 -6.24 15.83 13.16
CA GLY A 61 -5.71 16.89 14.05
C GLY A 61 -5.06 16.32 15.31
N ALA A 62 -4.47 15.11 15.24
CA ALA A 62 -3.99 14.37 16.39
C ALA A 62 -2.45 14.41 16.47
N GLU A 63 -1.92 14.39 17.69
CA GLU A 63 -0.49 14.25 17.90
C GLU A 63 -0.03 12.80 17.65
N ASN A 64 1.23 12.61 17.24
CA ASN A 64 1.81 11.30 16.96
C ASN A 64 1.60 10.26 18.07
N ARG A 65 1.72 10.69 19.35
CA ARG A 65 1.53 9.82 20.52
C ARG A 65 0.09 9.32 20.71
N GLN A 66 -0.90 9.97 20.10
CA GLN A 66 -2.30 9.59 20.17
C GLN A 66 -2.67 8.53 19.12
N LEU A 67 -1.85 8.38 18.07
CA LEU A 67 -2.10 7.45 16.99
C LEU A 67 -1.80 6.00 17.42
N ARG A 68 -2.85 5.21 17.59
CA ARG A 68 -2.77 3.77 17.96
C ARG A 68 -3.05 2.92 16.73
N PHE A 69 -2.06 2.12 16.31
CA PHE A 69 -2.22 1.20 15.20
C PHE A 69 -2.37 -0.23 15.72
N ALA A 70 -3.37 -0.94 15.20
CA ALA A 70 -3.63 -2.35 15.45
C ALA A 70 -3.66 -3.12 14.13
N CYS A 71 -3.85 -4.44 14.19
CA CYS A 71 -3.99 -5.29 13.02
C CYS A 71 -5.24 -6.14 13.16
N THR A 72 -5.91 -6.40 12.04
CA THR A 72 -6.97 -7.41 11.97
C THR A 72 -6.40 -8.81 12.20
N GLU A 73 -7.25 -9.82 12.33
CA GLU A 73 -6.84 -11.24 12.42
C GLU A 73 -5.96 -11.69 11.24
N TRP A 74 -6.15 -11.11 10.06
CA TRP A 74 -5.37 -11.36 8.84
C TRP A 74 -4.15 -10.45 8.69
N GLY A 75 -3.82 -9.66 9.71
CA GLY A 75 -2.62 -8.81 9.73
C GLY A 75 -2.75 -7.48 8.98
N LYS A 76 -3.94 -7.12 8.48
CA LYS A 76 -4.15 -5.79 7.86
C LYS A 76 -4.09 -4.71 8.94
N PRO A 77 -3.20 -3.70 8.81
CA PRO A 77 -3.12 -2.63 9.77
C PRO A 77 -4.31 -1.67 9.66
N TYR A 78 -4.74 -1.14 10.79
CA TYR A 78 -5.76 -0.08 10.88
C TYR A 78 -5.42 0.89 12.02
N LEU A 79 -6.03 2.07 12.01
CA LEU A 79 -5.91 3.05 13.08
C LEU A 79 -7.08 2.84 14.07
N ASP A 80 -6.76 2.48 15.30
CA ASP A 80 -7.73 2.22 16.34
C ASP A 80 -8.43 3.51 16.78
N GLY A 81 -9.75 3.45 16.96
CA GLY A 81 -10.56 4.61 17.32
C GLY A 81 -10.84 5.60 16.19
N ALA A 82 -10.43 5.32 14.94
CA ALA A 82 -10.65 6.21 13.79
C ALA A 82 -11.21 5.45 12.57
N PRO A 83 -12.46 5.00 12.60
CA PRO A 83 -13.07 4.18 11.55
C PRO A 83 -13.11 4.88 10.17
N ASP A 84 -13.18 6.21 10.16
CA ASP A 84 -13.19 7.03 8.95
C ASP A 84 -11.79 7.35 8.39
N PHE A 85 -10.73 6.83 9.02
CA PHE A 85 -9.36 6.86 8.49
C PHE A 85 -8.96 5.46 8.05
N CYS A 86 -9.27 5.13 6.82
CA CYS A 86 -8.88 3.86 6.20
C CYS A 86 -7.62 4.04 5.36
N PHE A 87 -6.69 3.09 5.48
CA PHE A 87 -5.46 3.12 4.68
C PHE A 87 -5.01 1.72 4.25
N SER A 88 -4.20 1.69 3.22
CA SER A 88 -3.50 0.49 2.77
C SER A 88 -2.13 0.85 2.23
N VAL A 89 -1.12 0.09 2.62
CA VAL A 89 0.26 0.25 2.17
C VAL A 89 0.69 -0.94 1.33
N ALA A 90 1.39 -0.66 0.26
CA ALA A 90 2.14 -1.64 -0.51
C ALA A 90 3.54 -1.08 -0.84
N HIS A 91 4.49 -1.95 -1.05
CA HIS A 91 5.83 -1.57 -1.50
C HIS A 91 6.43 -2.63 -2.42
N THR A 92 7.32 -2.19 -3.26
CA THR A 92 8.18 -3.01 -4.11
C THR A 92 9.58 -2.41 -4.09
N ASP A 93 10.54 -3.04 -4.73
CA ASP A 93 11.89 -2.47 -4.82
C ASP A 93 11.85 -1.06 -5.45
N GLY A 94 12.35 -0.07 -4.68
CA GLY A 94 12.45 1.32 -5.07
C GLY A 94 11.16 2.15 -4.98
N ALA A 95 10.06 1.64 -4.38
CA ALA A 95 8.85 2.46 -4.21
C ALA A 95 7.88 1.95 -3.14
N VAL A 96 7.09 2.90 -2.61
CA VAL A 96 5.94 2.67 -1.72
C VAL A 96 4.68 3.26 -2.34
N ALA A 97 3.55 2.58 -2.20
CA ALA A 97 2.21 3.10 -2.43
C ALA A 97 1.44 3.16 -1.09
N LEU A 98 0.78 4.28 -0.84
CA LEU A 98 -0.12 4.46 0.29
C LEU A 98 -1.46 4.98 -0.21
N ALA A 99 -2.53 4.21 -0.03
CA ALA A 99 -3.88 4.70 -0.25
C ALA A 99 -4.49 5.15 1.09
N VAL A 100 -5.12 6.31 1.09
CA VAL A 100 -5.88 6.87 2.21
C VAL A 100 -7.30 7.18 1.74
N SER A 101 -8.30 6.83 2.55
CA SER A 101 -9.71 6.91 2.19
C SER A 101 -10.58 7.01 3.44
N THR A 102 -11.82 7.43 3.28
CA THR A 102 -12.85 7.36 4.34
C THR A 102 -13.57 6.01 4.37
N SER A 103 -13.33 5.13 3.42
CA SER A 103 -13.88 3.77 3.36
C SER A 103 -12.77 2.75 3.15
N THR A 104 -13.10 1.48 3.37
CA THR A 104 -12.15 0.38 3.25
C THR A 104 -11.46 0.37 1.89
N VAL A 105 -10.13 0.38 1.91
CA VAL A 105 -9.26 0.49 0.73
C VAL A 105 -8.17 -0.57 0.74
N GLY A 106 -7.73 -0.99 -0.44
CA GLY A 106 -6.54 -1.80 -0.66
C GLY A 106 -5.65 -1.16 -1.73
N ALA A 107 -4.35 -1.07 -1.47
CA ALA A 107 -3.37 -0.57 -2.43
C ALA A 107 -2.37 -1.64 -2.80
N ASP A 108 -1.89 -1.58 -4.04
CA ASP A 108 -0.82 -2.42 -4.51
C ASP A 108 0.10 -1.68 -5.48
N ILE A 109 1.38 -2.08 -5.57
CA ILE A 109 2.39 -1.49 -6.44
C ILE A 109 3.38 -2.53 -6.92
N GLU A 110 3.74 -2.44 -8.19
CA GLU A 110 4.81 -3.25 -8.78
C GLU A 110 5.61 -2.45 -9.80
N ARG A 111 6.89 -2.78 -9.89
CA ARG A 111 7.73 -2.33 -10.99
C ARG A 111 7.31 -3.06 -12.26
N LEU A 112 7.11 -2.32 -13.35
CA LEU A 112 6.81 -2.89 -14.66
C LEU A 112 8.03 -3.69 -15.15
N ARG A 113 7.79 -4.96 -15.47
CA ARG A 113 8.76 -5.93 -16.00
C ARG A 113 8.03 -6.94 -16.85
N GLU A 114 8.74 -7.88 -17.44
CA GLU A 114 8.11 -9.01 -18.12
C GLU A 114 7.23 -9.83 -17.16
N ALA A 115 6.09 -10.27 -17.65
CA ALA A 115 5.18 -11.10 -16.87
C ALA A 115 5.86 -12.45 -16.54
N PRO A 116 5.74 -12.97 -15.31
CA PRO A 116 6.27 -14.26 -14.97
C PRO A 116 5.61 -15.38 -15.79
N HIS A 117 6.41 -16.25 -16.41
CA HIS A 117 5.89 -17.40 -17.17
C HIS A 117 5.02 -18.32 -16.30
N GLY A 118 3.92 -18.84 -16.88
CA GLY A 118 3.08 -19.85 -16.25
C GLY A 118 2.16 -19.36 -15.13
N VAL A 119 2.27 -18.10 -14.72
CA VAL A 119 1.45 -17.56 -13.62
C VAL A 119 0.02 -17.30 -14.08
N ALA A 120 -0.16 -16.74 -15.28
CA ALA A 120 -1.48 -16.52 -15.83
C ALA A 120 -2.25 -17.82 -16.03
N GLU A 121 -1.61 -18.85 -16.60
CA GLU A 121 -2.20 -20.17 -16.82
C GLU A 121 -2.66 -20.85 -15.53
N ARG A 122 -1.92 -20.62 -14.46
CA ARG A 122 -2.20 -21.24 -13.16
C ARG A 122 -3.29 -20.54 -12.36
N PHE A 123 -3.38 -19.22 -12.46
CA PHE A 123 -4.18 -18.42 -11.52
C PHE A 123 -5.31 -17.63 -12.16
N PHE A 124 -5.25 -17.34 -13.46
CA PHE A 124 -6.23 -16.49 -14.13
C PHE A 124 -7.35 -17.33 -14.76
N THR A 125 -8.53 -16.72 -14.91
CA THR A 125 -9.61 -17.33 -15.67
C THR A 125 -9.28 -17.37 -17.18
N PRO A 126 -9.96 -18.19 -17.98
CA PRO A 126 -9.74 -18.20 -19.44
C PRO A 126 -9.91 -16.84 -20.11
N GLU A 127 -10.88 -16.04 -19.64
CA GLU A 127 -11.16 -14.69 -20.15
C GLU A 127 -10.01 -13.73 -19.79
N GLU A 128 -9.46 -13.84 -18.56
CA GLU A 128 -8.32 -13.04 -18.12
C GLU A 128 -7.03 -13.44 -18.85
N GLN A 129 -6.83 -14.73 -19.11
CA GLN A 129 -5.71 -15.21 -19.92
C GLN A 129 -5.79 -14.65 -21.35
N ALA A 130 -6.98 -14.69 -21.96
CA ALA A 130 -7.23 -14.08 -23.29
C ALA A 130 -6.98 -12.57 -23.28
N TYR A 131 -7.41 -11.88 -22.22
CA TYR A 131 -7.13 -10.44 -22.05
C TYR A 131 -5.63 -10.15 -21.95
N CYS A 132 -4.84 -11.00 -21.32
CA CYS A 132 -3.40 -10.84 -21.18
C CYS A 132 -2.61 -11.08 -22.47
N THR A 133 -3.20 -11.76 -23.45
CA THR A 133 -2.53 -12.08 -24.72
C THR A 133 -2.22 -10.80 -25.52
N GLY A 134 -0.96 -10.65 -25.93
CA GLY A 134 -0.53 -9.61 -26.88
C GLY A 134 -0.23 -8.22 -26.30
N ALA A 135 -0.18 -8.05 -24.95
CA ALA A 135 0.25 -6.80 -24.35
C ALA A 135 0.83 -6.99 -22.94
N ASP A 136 2.12 -6.76 -22.76
CA ASP A 136 2.89 -7.03 -21.53
C ASP A 136 2.32 -6.40 -20.24
N GLY A 137 1.65 -5.27 -20.34
CA GLY A 137 1.07 -4.62 -19.16
C GLY A 137 -0.24 -5.22 -18.65
N ARG A 138 -0.95 -6.04 -19.45
CA ARG A 138 -2.29 -6.55 -19.11
C ARG A 138 -2.26 -7.59 -18.00
N PHE A 139 -1.21 -8.43 -17.95
CA PHE A 139 -0.97 -9.34 -16.85
C PHE A 139 -1.00 -8.60 -15.51
N PHE A 140 -0.25 -7.51 -15.41
CA PHE A 140 -0.17 -6.72 -14.18
C PHE A 140 -1.49 -6.06 -13.83
N VAL A 141 -2.33 -5.68 -14.79
CA VAL A 141 -3.67 -5.16 -14.52
C VAL A 141 -4.53 -6.20 -13.80
N VAL A 142 -4.56 -7.44 -14.29
CA VAL A 142 -5.33 -8.53 -13.69
C VAL A 142 -4.76 -8.88 -12.31
N TRP A 143 -3.45 -9.07 -12.24
CA TRP A 143 -2.76 -9.41 -11.00
C TRP A 143 -3.03 -8.36 -9.89
N ARG A 144 -2.84 -7.07 -10.20
CA ARG A 144 -3.05 -5.96 -9.27
C ARG A 144 -4.48 -5.82 -8.79
N ARG A 145 -5.46 -6.08 -9.67
CA ARG A 145 -6.87 -6.09 -9.24
C ARG A 145 -7.11 -7.08 -8.13
N ARG A 146 -6.53 -8.26 -8.21
CA ARG A 146 -6.69 -9.32 -7.21
C ARG A 146 -5.93 -9.02 -5.92
N GLU A 147 -4.70 -8.56 -6.01
CA GLU A 147 -3.93 -8.17 -4.82
C GLU A 147 -4.54 -6.96 -4.11
N GLY A 148 -4.99 -5.96 -4.85
CA GLY A 148 -5.70 -4.82 -4.29
C GLY A 148 -6.99 -5.24 -3.57
N LEU A 149 -7.75 -6.17 -4.14
CA LEU A 149 -8.94 -6.73 -3.49
C LEU A 149 -8.58 -7.47 -2.20
N GLY A 150 -7.57 -8.35 -2.23
CA GLY A 150 -7.09 -9.04 -1.04
C GLY A 150 -6.65 -8.07 0.06
N LYS A 151 -5.91 -7.03 -0.30
CA LYS A 151 -5.50 -5.98 0.64
C LYS A 151 -6.67 -5.13 1.15
N ARG A 152 -7.71 -4.93 0.34
CA ARG A 152 -8.93 -4.23 0.77
C ARG A 152 -9.70 -5.03 1.82
N THR A 153 -9.93 -6.30 1.56
CA THR A 153 -10.73 -7.18 2.41
C THR A 153 -9.94 -7.79 3.57
N GLY A 154 -8.61 -7.80 3.48
CA GLY A 154 -7.72 -8.55 4.37
C GLY A 154 -7.64 -10.04 4.01
N THR A 155 -8.28 -10.48 2.93
CA THR A 155 -8.35 -11.89 2.53
C THR A 155 -7.03 -12.35 1.91
N PRO A 156 -6.52 -13.55 2.24
CA PRO A 156 -5.34 -14.12 1.61
C PRO A 156 -5.49 -14.25 0.08
N LEU A 157 -4.42 -13.95 -0.65
CA LEU A 157 -4.45 -13.94 -2.12
C LEU A 157 -4.89 -15.27 -2.73
N ALA A 158 -4.53 -16.39 -2.10
CA ALA A 158 -4.95 -17.73 -2.54
C ALA A 158 -6.48 -17.91 -2.54
N GLU A 159 -7.17 -17.35 -1.55
CA GLU A 159 -8.63 -17.37 -1.47
C GLU A 159 -9.27 -16.46 -2.51
N ILE A 160 -8.67 -15.29 -2.78
CA ILE A 160 -9.10 -14.40 -3.85
C ILE A 160 -9.05 -15.10 -5.21
N PHE A 161 -7.96 -15.84 -5.50
CA PHE A 161 -7.84 -16.61 -6.74
C PHE A 161 -8.84 -17.77 -6.81
N ALA A 162 -9.08 -18.45 -5.70
CA ALA A 162 -10.06 -19.55 -5.64
C ALA A 162 -11.49 -19.02 -5.88
N ALA A 163 -11.88 -17.93 -5.22
CA ALA A 163 -13.20 -17.30 -5.39
C ALA A 163 -13.44 -16.83 -6.83
N SER A 164 -12.43 -16.28 -7.49
CA SER A 164 -12.54 -15.79 -8.87
C SER A 164 -12.76 -16.91 -9.87
N ARG A 165 -12.15 -18.08 -9.67
CA ARG A 165 -12.41 -19.28 -10.52
C ARG A 165 -13.82 -19.81 -10.32
N GLY A 166 -14.42 -19.61 -9.16
CA GLY A 166 -15.80 -19.98 -8.84
C GLY A 166 -16.87 -18.97 -9.29
N GLY A 167 -16.50 -17.94 -10.06
CA GLY A 167 -17.43 -16.90 -10.57
C GLY A 167 -17.94 -15.92 -9.51
N ARG A 168 -17.41 -15.93 -8.30
CA ARG A 168 -17.78 -14.98 -7.25
C ARG A 168 -16.86 -13.76 -7.32
N ALA A 169 -17.17 -12.82 -8.20
CA ALA A 169 -16.59 -11.47 -8.14
C ALA A 169 -17.22 -10.71 -6.96
N ALA A 170 -16.41 -9.96 -6.23
CA ALA A 170 -16.94 -9.00 -5.25
C ALA A 170 -17.59 -7.85 -6.03
N GLU A 171 -18.88 -7.89 -6.23
CA GLU A 171 -19.66 -7.03 -7.14
C GLU A 171 -19.60 -5.52 -6.81
N SER A 172 -19.16 -5.14 -5.60
CA SER A 172 -19.11 -3.74 -5.17
C SER A 172 -17.72 -3.11 -5.17
N THR A 173 -16.68 -3.84 -5.55
CA THR A 173 -15.30 -3.34 -5.51
C THR A 173 -14.85 -2.86 -6.87
N ALA A 174 -14.57 -1.56 -6.99
CA ALA A 174 -13.87 -1.00 -8.15
C ALA A 174 -12.35 -1.03 -7.93
N THR A 175 -11.62 -1.40 -8.96
CA THR A 175 -10.16 -1.28 -8.96
C THR A 175 -9.74 -0.28 -10.03
N ARG A 176 -8.97 0.73 -9.60
CA ARG A 176 -8.36 1.72 -10.50
C ARG A 176 -6.87 1.47 -10.60
N ILE A 177 -6.35 1.61 -11.81
CA ILE A 177 -4.93 1.42 -12.12
C ILE A 177 -4.32 2.77 -12.46
N PHE A 178 -3.17 3.05 -11.88
CA PHE A 178 -2.36 4.23 -12.13
C PHE A 178 -0.97 3.82 -12.61
N ARG A 179 -0.31 4.72 -13.32
CA ARG A 179 1.09 4.57 -13.70
C ARG A 179 1.88 5.75 -13.17
N ALA A 180 3.04 5.47 -12.59
CA ALA A 180 4.00 6.47 -12.14
C ALA A 180 5.41 5.93 -12.37
N ASP A 181 6.23 6.64 -13.13
CA ASP A 181 7.56 6.20 -13.55
C ASP A 181 7.54 4.78 -14.16
N ALA A 182 8.38 3.88 -13.68
CA ALA A 182 8.41 2.47 -14.07
C ALA A 182 7.47 1.58 -13.25
N PHE A 183 6.47 2.16 -12.56
CA PHE A 183 5.59 1.42 -11.66
C PHE A 183 4.14 1.46 -12.13
N MET A 184 3.45 0.37 -11.84
CA MET A 184 2.00 0.28 -11.92
C MET A 184 1.45 0.16 -10.50
N LEU A 185 0.47 1.01 -10.18
CA LEU A 185 -0.22 1.03 -8.91
C LEU A 185 -1.68 0.65 -9.11
N ALA A 186 -2.26 -0.02 -8.13
CA ALA A 186 -3.68 -0.30 -8.07
C ALA A 186 -4.27 0.16 -6.75
N VAL A 187 -5.50 0.64 -6.79
CA VAL A 187 -6.32 0.89 -5.62
C VAL A 187 -7.68 0.21 -5.79
N ALA A 188 -8.03 -0.64 -4.82
CA ALA A 188 -9.32 -1.30 -4.72
C ALA A 188 -10.15 -0.61 -3.63
N SER A 189 -11.34 -0.13 -3.99
CA SER A 189 -12.21 0.64 -3.12
C SER A 189 -13.68 0.45 -3.50
N ASP A 190 -14.58 1.14 -2.82
CA ASP A 190 -15.95 1.25 -3.27
C ASP A 190 -16.04 1.94 -4.64
N ALA A 191 -17.01 1.55 -5.46
CA ALA A 191 -17.13 2.01 -6.83
C ALA A 191 -17.26 3.54 -6.95
N ALA A 192 -17.89 4.20 -5.96
CA ALA A 192 -18.09 5.64 -5.94
C ALA A 192 -16.83 6.46 -5.59
N ALA A 193 -15.80 5.86 -4.96
CA ALA A 193 -14.62 6.58 -4.52
C ALA A 193 -13.73 6.97 -5.70
N ALA A 194 -13.52 8.27 -5.92
CA ALA A 194 -12.56 8.80 -6.91
C ALA A 194 -11.23 9.05 -6.23
N PHE A 195 -10.15 8.42 -6.73
CA PHE A 195 -8.80 8.60 -6.22
C PHE A 195 -7.99 9.56 -7.08
N SER A 196 -7.29 10.49 -6.45
CA SER A 196 -6.20 11.25 -7.04
C SER A 196 -4.85 10.58 -6.77
N LEU A 197 -3.95 10.58 -7.77
CA LEU A 197 -2.58 10.14 -7.59
C LEU A 197 -1.71 11.34 -7.17
N CYS A 198 -1.06 11.23 -6.01
CA CYS A 198 -0.15 12.23 -5.49
C CYS A 198 1.26 11.65 -5.38
N ARG A 199 2.25 12.31 -6.00
CA ARG A 199 3.66 11.94 -5.86
C ARG A 199 4.24 12.60 -4.62
N LEU A 200 4.84 11.81 -3.74
CA LEU A 200 5.62 12.28 -2.60
C LEU A 200 7.11 12.36 -2.96
N ASN A 201 7.80 13.30 -2.32
CA ASN A 201 9.25 13.35 -2.30
C ASN A 201 9.75 12.82 -0.95
N ALA A 202 10.76 11.94 -0.95
CA ALA A 202 11.26 11.29 0.26
C ALA A 202 11.91 12.30 1.23
N ASP A 203 12.67 13.28 0.72
CA ASP A 203 13.32 14.30 1.55
C ASP A 203 12.29 15.23 2.20
N ASP A 204 11.25 15.60 1.47
CA ASP A 204 10.13 16.42 1.99
C ASP A 204 9.35 15.63 3.05
N LEU A 205 9.11 14.33 2.82
CA LEU A 205 8.47 13.45 3.79
C LEU A 205 9.28 13.37 5.10
N VAL A 206 10.60 13.19 4.99
CA VAL A 206 11.52 13.15 6.13
C VAL A 206 11.48 14.48 6.89
N ARG A 207 11.63 15.61 6.20
CA ARG A 207 11.59 16.94 6.79
C ARG A 207 10.27 17.19 7.54
N ASN A 208 9.13 16.94 6.88
CA ASN A 208 7.80 17.09 7.49
C ASN A 208 7.62 16.19 8.71
N ALA A 209 8.18 14.98 8.68
CA ALA A 209 8.11 14.06 9.82
C ALA A 209 8.88 14.58 11.04
N LEU A 210 10.09 15.10 10.83
CA LEU A 210 10.93 15.66 11.90
C LEU A 210 10.33 16.92 12.52
N GLU A 211 9.59 17.70 11.74
CA GLU A 211 8.91 18.92 12.21
C GLU A 211 7.59 18.61 12.95
N ARG A 212 6.85 17.58 12.55
CA ARG A 212 5.44 17.37 12.94
C ARG A 212 5.21 16.14 13.81
N LEU A 213 6.09 15.14 13.78
CA LEU A 213 5.93 13.91 14.54
C LEU A 213 6.87 13.88 15.75
N ALA A 214 6.32 14.05 16.95
CA ALA A 214 7.10 13.87 18.17
C ALA A 214 7.53 12.40 18.34
N PRO A 215 8.73 12.13 18.90
CA PRO A 215 9.16 10.81 19.29
C PRO A 215 8.17 10.10 20.21
N LEU A 216 8.10 8.76 20.14
CA LEU A 216 7.17 7.95 20.95
C LEU A 216 7.81 7.37 22.23
N GLY A 217 9.06 7.67 22.50
CA GLY A 217 9.78 7.14 23.67
C GLY A 217 10.32 5.72 23.45
#